data_c8a6327be68bfea2154b1dde8af03910
#
_entry.id   c8a6327be68bfea2154b1dde8af03910
#
_cell.length_a   1.000
_cell.length_b   1.000
_cell.length_c   1.000
_cell.angle_alpha   90.00
_cell.angle_beta   90.00
_cell.angle_gamma   90.00
#
_symmetry.space_group_name_H-M   'P 1'
#
loop_
_entity.id
_entity.type
_entity.pdbx_description
1 polymer ?
#
loop_
_entity_poly.entity_id
_entity_poly.type
_entity_poly.pdbx_seq_one_letter_code
_entity_poly.pdbx_strand_id
1 'polypeptide(L)'
;MARFAQRAAALLNGLLAFLAVARGRSHRRTDEPVTWTSARTSEKKAKWTTLLIIDSQAVKNTCNASVDSKGFCFYKCTNGIKRHLAVDTLGFPFFTHCTTANLSDDQGLIEMLSQNLDYFRAKPVNIPKITILLDNGYHPEILSAALRALYPQIMTKLQFELAPKPTKAEKAAQGKTGFVVVATRWVIERSNAWMERCKSLVKNFERTLDNATAKVNLCFIRLMIKRLAAT
;
A
#
# COMPACT_ATOMS: atom_id res chain seq x y z
N MET A 1 -13.39 14.80 -10.80
CA MET A 1 -12.82 13.50 -10.37
C MET A 1 -11.82 13.67 -9.22
N ALA A 2 -10.79 14.50 -9.32
CA ALA A 2 -9.87 14.79 -8.20
C ALA A 2 -10.56 15.25 -6.89
N ARG A 3 -11.63 16.04 -7.01
CA ARG A 3 -12.46 16.47 -5.86
C ARG A 3 -13.18 15.31 -5.14
N PHE A 4 -13.45 14.19 -5.81
CA PHE A 4 -14.10 13.03 -5.17
C PHE A 4 -13.08 12.23 -4.36
N ALA A 5 -11.87 12.02 -4.88
CA ALA A 5 -10.78 11.37 -4.16
C ALA A 5 -10.36 12.16 -2.91
N GLN A 6 -10.27 13.50 -3.03
CA GLN A 6 -10.03 14.38 -1.87
C GLN A 6 -11.17 14.34 -0.85
N ARG A 7 -12.44 14.28 -1.28
CA ARG A 7 -13.58 14.12 -0.38
C ARG A 7 -13.61 12.75 0.28
N ALA A 8 -13.26 11.67 -0.43
CA ALA A 8 -13.16 10.33 0.15
C ALA A 8 -12.03 10.26 1.21
N ALA A 9 -10.88 10.88 0.93
CA ALA A 9 -9.78 10.98 1.90
C ALA A 9 -10.17 11.85 3.11
N ALA A 10 -10.90 12.95 2.91
CA ALA A 10 -11.38 13.80 3.98
C ALA A 10 -12.46 13.12 4.83
N LEU A 11 -13.38 12.36 4.22
CA LEU A 11 -14.36 11.53 4.93
C LEU A 11 -13.67 10.42 5.72
N LEU A 12 -12.61 9.83 5.17
CA LEU A 12 -11.80 8.84 5.82
C LEU A 12 -11.14 9.40 7.09
N ASN A 13 -10.51 10.56 6.95
CA ASN A 13 -9.88 11.27 8.06
C ASN A 13 -10.92 11.70 9.12
N GLY A 14 -12.11 12.13 8.69
CA GLY A 14 -13.22 12.46 9.58
C GLY A 14 -13.76 11.24 10.33
N LEU A 15 -13.89 10.09 9.68
CA LEU A 15 -14.35 8.85 10.31
C LEU A 15 -13.33 8.32 11.32
N LEU A 16 -12.05 8.43 11.03
CA LEU A 16 -10.97 8.03 11.94
C LEU A 16 -10.88 8.96 13.15
N ALA A 17 -11.05 10.26 12.95
CA ALA A 17 -11.16 11.24 14.04
C ALA A 17 -12.37 10.94 14.94
N PHE A 18 -13.53 10.62 14.35
CA PHE A 18 -14.75 10.24 15.09
C PHE A 18 -14.54 8.96 15.91
N LEU A 19 -13.90 7.93 15.34
CA LEU A 19 -13.62 6.68 16.05
C LEU A 19 -12.60 6.87 17.19
N ALA A 20 -11.66 7.80 17.05
CA ALA A 20 -10.72 8.18 18.10
C ALA A 20 -11.42 8.92 19.26
N VAL A 21 -12.40 9.80 18.94
CA VAL A 21 -13.23 10.52 19.92
C VAL A 21 -14.18 9.58 20.65
N ALA A 22 -14.82 8.64 19.95
CA ALA A 22 -15.74 7.66 20.54
C ALA A 22 -15.07 6.76 21.58
N ARG A 23 -13.73 6.68 21.61
CA ARG A 23 -12.94 5.97 22.63
C ARG A 23 -12.49 6.84 23.82
N GLY A 24 -13.03 8.05 23.98
CA GLY A 24 -12.77 8.89 25.15
C GLY A 24 -11.37 9.52 25.22
N ARG A 25 -10.65 9.62 24.08
CA ARG A 25 -9.37 10.34 24.00
C ARG A 25 -9.60 11.80 23.63
N SER A 26 -9.19 12.70 24.52
CA SER A 26 -9.19 14.14 24.36
C SER A 26 -8.61 14.60 23.02
N HIS A 27 -9.40 15.41 22.32
CA HIS A 27 -9.09 15.96 21.00
C HIS A 27 -8.11 17.13 21.13
N ARG A 28 -6.87 16.97 20.68
CA ARG A 28 -6.07 18.11 20.22
C ARG A 28 -6.22 18.19 18.71
N ARG A 29 -6.78 19.31 18.24
CA ARG A 29 -6.80 19.66 16.81
C ARG A 29 -5.34 19.72 16.33
N THR A 30 -4.97 18.79 15.50
CA THR A 30 -3.78 18.89 14.65
C THR A 30 -4.26 18.51 13.26
N ASP A 31 -4.10 19.42 12.29
CA ASP A 31 -4.39 19.23 10.86
C ASP A 31 -3.40 18.24 10.20
N GLU A 32 -3.09 17.15 10.89
CA GLU A 32 -2.09 16.18 10.44
C GLU A 32 -2.76 14.95 9.83
N PRO A 33 -2.24 14.44 8.70
CA PRO A 33 -2.75 13.23 8.11
C PRO A 33 -2.63 12.09 9.11
N VAL A 34 -3.77 11.56 9.54
CA VAL A 34 -3.84 10.39 10.41
C VAL A 34 -3.34 9.19 9.62
N THR A 35 -2.12 8.77 9.89
CA THR A 35 -1.63 7.52 9.35
C THR A 35 -2.35 6.36 10.06
N TRP A 36 -2.70 5.32 9.30
CA TRP A 36 -3.37 4.11 9.79
C TRP A 36 -2.65 3.43 10.97
N THR A 37 -1.37 3.74 11.13
CA THR A 37 -0.52 3.25 12.20
C THR A 37 -0.82 3.86 13.56
N SER A 38 -1.44 5.06 13.62
CA SER A 38 -1.75 5.73 14.89
C SER A 38 -2.97 5.15 15.62
N ALA A 39 -3.81 4.38 14.91
CA ALA A 39 -5.06 3.89 15.49
C ALA A 39 -4.90 2.62 16.34
N ARG A 40 -3.76 1.92 16.30
CA ARG A 40 -3.67 0.57 16.85
C ARG A 40 -2.87 0.38 18.13
N THR A 41 -1.92 1.21 18.47
CA THR A 41 -1.09 0.91 19.65
C THR A 41 -0.67 2.15 20.42
N SER A 42 -0.88 2.10 21.72
CA SER A 42 -0.19 2.92 22.72
C SER A 42 1.34 2.72 22.71
N GLU A 43 1.85 1.77 21.95
CA GLU A 43 3.27 1.39 21.90
C GLU A 43 4.05 1.95 20.71
N LYS A 44 3.41 2.41 19.63
CA LYS A 44 4.15 3.09 18.55
C LYS A 44 4.50 4.51 18.98
N LYS A 45 5.70 4.67 19.48
CA LYS A 45 6.29 5.97 19.87
C LYS A 45 6.61 6.89 18.69
N ALA A 46 6.63 6.39 17.44
CA ALA A 46 7.01 7.14 16.27
C ALA A 46 5.79 7.50 15.40
N LYS A 47 5.62 8.80 15.13
CA LYS A 47 4.60 9.38 14.26
C LYS A 47 4.78 8.97 12.78
N TRP A 48 6.00 8.67 12.37
CA TRP A 48 6.36 8.39 10.99
C TRP A 48 6.73 6.92 10.81
N THR A 49 6.27 6.31 9.70
CA THR A 49 6.74 4.96 9.37
C THR A 49 8.20 5.00 8.90
N THR A 50 8.93 3.94 9.19
CA THR A 50 10.30 3.73 8.72
C THR A 50 10.41 2.55 7.75
N LEU A 51 9.34 1.76 7.61
CA LEU A 51 9.29 0.61 6.71
C LEU A 51 7.93 0.55 6.01
N LEU A 52 7.96 0.41 4.69
CA LEU A 52 6.81 0.08 3.84
C LEU A 52 7.13 -1.19 3.05
N ILE A 53 6.18 -2.09 2.99
CA ILE A 53 6.29 -3.33 2.20
C ILE A 53 5.34 -3.19 1.02
N ILE A 54 5.85 -3.41 -0.19
CA ILE A 54 5.12 -3.17 -1.44
C ILE A 54 4.83 -4.48 -2.16
N ASP A 55 3.64 -4.58 -2.72
CA ASP A 55 3.28 -5.63 -3.67
C ASP A 55 2.26 -5.13 -4.69
N SER A 56 2.17 -5.83 -5.81
CA SER A 56 1.16 -5.59 -6.86
C SER A 56 0.35 -6.85 -7.15
N GLN A 57 -0.96 -6.69 -7.26
CA GLN A 57 -1.88 -7.78 -7.58
C GLN A 57 -2.65 -7.48 -8.86
N ALA A 58 -2.47 -8.31 -9.91
CA ALA A 58 -3.29 -8.24 -11.11
C ALA A 58 -4.67 -8.88 -10.86
N VAL A 59 -5.73 -8.19 -11.26
CA VAL A 59 -7.12 -8.60 -11.04
C VAL A 59 -7.92 -8.43 -12.32
N LYS A 60 -8.72 -9.45 -12.67
CA LYS A 60 -9.59 -9.44 -13.86
C LYS A 60 -10.64 -8.33 -13.79
N ASN A 61 -10.84 -7.63 -14.91
CA ASN A 61 -11.99 -6.75 -15.10
C ASN A 61 -13.26 -7.55 -15.38
N THR A 62 -14.39 -6.98 -14.98
CA THR A 62 -15.72 -7.36 -15.49
C THR A 62 -16.06 -6.53 -16.73
N CYS A 63 -17.24 -6.76 -17.31
CA CYS A 63 -17.76 -6.00 -18.46
C CYS A 63 -17.95 -4.51 -18.18
N ASN A 64 -18.06 -4.10 -16.92
CA ASN A 64 -18.30 -2.71 -16.53
C ASN A 64 -17.07 -1.79 -16.66
N ALA A 65 -15.86 -2.34 -16.78
CA ALA A 65 -14.65 -1.54 -16.87
C ALA A 65 -14.66 -0.67 -18.14
N SER A 66 -14.33 0.62 -17.99
CA SER A 66 -14.15 1.52 -19.14
C SER A 66 -12.94 1.12 -19.98
N VAL A 67 -12.84 1.62 -21.19
CA VAL A 67 -11.71 1.36 -22.10
C VAL A 67 -10.39 1.77 -21.43
N ASP A 68 -10.36 2.92 -20.76
CA ASP A 68 -9.18 3.47 -20.09
C ASP A 68 -8.74 2.67 -18.86
N SER A 69 -9.60 1.79 -18.37
CA SER A 69 -9.29 0.88 -17.24
C SER A 69 -8.89 -0.53 -17.70
N LYS A 70 -8.82 -0.76 -19.02
CA LYS A 70 -8.46 -2.07 -19.58
C LYS A 70 -6.96 -2.13 -19.87
N GLY A 71 -6.33 -3.20 -19.41
CA GLY A 71 -4.95 -3.51 -19.74
C GLY A 71 -4.73 -5.01 -19.68
N PHE A 72 -3.85 -5.54 -20.51
CA PHE A 72 -3.51 -6.96 -20.52
C PHE A 72 -2.14 -7.19 -19.90
N CYS A 73 -2.12 -7.93 -18.82
CA CYS A 73 -0.90 -8.40 -18.18
C CYS A 73 -0.47 -9.72 -18.83
N PHE A 74 0.54 -9.68 -19.69
CA PHE A 74 1.05 -10.87 -20.39
C PHE A 74 1.54 -11.95 -19.43
N TYR A 75 2.27 -11.54 -18.40
CA TYR A 75 2.86 -12.46 -17.41
C TYR A 75 1.81 -13.25 -16.61
N LYS A 76 0.66 -12.63 -16.30
CA LYS A 76 -0.45 -13.22 -15.56
C LYS A 76 -1.60 -13.67 -16.47
N CYS A 77 -1.48 -13.51 -17.79
CA CYS A 77 -2.54 -13.76 -18.77
C CYS A 77 -3.90 -13.17 -18.34
N THR A 78 -3.87 -11.94 -17.83
CA THR A 78 -5.03 -11.29 -17.20
C THR A 78 -5.34 -9.97 -17.87
N ASN A 79 -6.57 -9.84 -18.38
CA ASN A 79 -7.12 -8.55 -18.81
C ASN A 79 -7.80 -7.89 -17.61
N GLY A 80 -7.25 -6.79 -17.13
CA GLY A 80 -7.74 -6.18 -15.91
C GLY A 80 -6.97 -4.95 -15.46
N ILE A 81 -6.92 -4.82 -14.14
CA ILE A 81 -6.18 -3.78 -13.44
C ILE A 81 -5.10 -4.40 -12.57
N LYS A 82 -4.08 -3.61 -12.20
CA LYS A 82 -3.17 -3.91 -11.10
C LYS A 82 -3.53 -3.07 -9.89
N ARG A 83 -3.53 -3.68 -8.72
CA ARG A 83 -3.64 -3.03 -7.42
C ARG A 83 -2.27 -2.98 -6.79
N HIS A 84 -1.74 -1.78 -6.63
CA HIS A 84 -0.49 -1.55 -5.90
C HIS A 84 -0.83 -1.25 -4.45
N LEU A 85 -0.18 -1.94 -3.54
CA LEU A 85 -0.42 -1.87 -2.13
C LEU A 85 0.89 -1.63 -1.39
N ALA A 86 0.95 -0.58 -0.59
CA ALA A 86 1.98 -0.35 0.40
C ALA A 86 1.40 -0.62 1.79
N VAL A 87 2.03 -1.48 2.57
CA VAL A 87 1.60 -1.79 3.94
C VAL A 87 2.69 -1.48 4.95
N ASP A 88 2.29 -1.25 6.17
CA ASP A 88 3.20 -1.14 7.30
C ASP A 88 3.62 -2.52 7.83
N THR A 89 4.45 -2.56 8.86
CA THR A 89 4.92 -3.79 9.51
C THR A 89 3.81 -4.66 10.10
N LEU A 90 2.63 -4.11 10.29
CA LEU A 90 1.45 -4.80 10.79
C LEU A 90 0.51 -5.27 9.67
N GLY A 91 0.86 -4.98 8.41
CA GLY A 91 0.06 -5.33 7.24
C GLY A 91 -1.14 -4.39 7.02
N PHE A 92 -1.18 -3.22 7.67
CA PHE A 92 -2.20 -2.24 7.37
C PHE A 92 -1.84 -1.43 6.14
N PRO A 93 -2.82 -1.11 5.29
CA PRO A 93 -2.59 -0.31 4.10
C PRO A 93 -2.10 1.08 4.51
N PHE A 94 -1.05 1.50 3.85
CA PHE A 94 -0.47 2.82 4.00
C PHE A 94 -0.78 3.68 2.78
N PHE A 95 -0.49 3.15 1.59
CA PHE A 95 -0.88 3.69 0.30
C PHE A 95 -1.49 2.60 -0.56
N THR A 96 -2.46 2.97 -1.39
CA THR A 96 -3.08 2.11 -2.38
C THR A 96 -3.19 2.86 -3.70
N HIS A 97 -3.02 2.16 -4.81
CA HIS A 97 -3.20 2.72 -6.14
C HIS A 97 -3.61 1.63 -7.11
N CYS A 98 -4.48 1.95 -8.08
CA CYS A 98 -4.86 1.03 -9.14
C CYS A 98 -4.40 1.57 -10.48
N THR A 99 -3.80 0.70 -11.29
CA THR A 99 -3.38 1.00 -12.67
C THR A 99 -3.99 0.00 -13.63
N THR A 100 -3.85 0.24 -14.93
CA THR A 100 -4.14 -0.79 -15.94
C THR A 100 -3.15 -1.94 -15.82
N ALA A 101 -3.59 -3.17 -16.12
CA ALA A 101 -2.76 -4.36 -15.88
C ALA A 101 -1.53 -4.48 -16.78
N ASN A 102 -1.45 -3.75 -17.90
CA ASN A 102 -0.29 -3.70 -18.79
C ASN A 102 0.85 -2.82 -18.27
N LEU A 103 0.57 -1.93 -17.31
CA LEU A 103 1.60 -1.08 -16.71
C LEU A 103 2.58 -1.93 -15.91
N SER A 104 3.88 -1.59 -15.93
CA SER A 104 4.89 -2.29 -15.11
C SER A 104 4.67 -2.02 -13.63
N ASP A 105 5.18 -2.93 -12.79
CA ASP A 105 5.06 -2.77 -11.33
C ASP A 105 5.87 -1.56 -10.84
N ASP A 106 7.03 -1.30 -11.45
CA ASP A 106 7.85 -0.13 -11.15
C ASP A 106 7.11 1.17 -11.46
N GLN A 107 6.49 1.27 -12.66
CA GLN A 107 5.74 2.47 -13.03
C GLN A 107 4.53 2.70 -12.12
N GLY A 108 3.79 1.65 -11.79
CA GLY A 108 2.67 1.76 -10.86
C GLY A 108 3.09 2.17 -9.44
N LEU A 109 4.26 1.75 -8.99
CA LEU A 109 4.83 2.21 -7.73
C LEU A 109 5.24 3.69 -7.81
N ILE A 110 5.85 4.15 -8.90
CA ILE A 110 6.18 5.56 -9.11
C ILE A 110 4.92 6.42 -9.06
N GLU A 111 3.83 6.00 -9.73
CA GLU A 111 2.54 6.70 -9.70
C GLU A 111 1.95 6.75 -8.28
N MET A 112 1.96 5.63 -7.56
CA MET A 112 1.49 5.57 -6.18
C MET A 112 2.27 6.51 -5.26
N LEU A 113 3.60 6.56 -5.37
CA LEU A 113 4.43 7.46 -4.57
C LEU A 113 4.21 8.92 -4.98
N SER A 114 4.02 9.20 -6.28
CA SER A 114 3.75 10.54 -6.80
C SER A 114 2.44 11.13 -6.27
N GLN A 115 1.41 10.31 -6.11
CA GLN A 115 0.14 10.74 -5.53
C GLN A 115 0.21 11.05 -4.03
N ASN A 116 1.27 10.61 -3.36
CA ASN A 116 1.46 10.75 -1.92
C ASN A 116 2.68 11.61 -1.55
N LEU A 117 3.10 12.53 -2.44
CA LEU A 117 4.28 13.38 -2.25
C LEU A 117 4.23 14.20 -0.97
N ASP A 118 3.06 14.68 -0.58
CA ASP A 118 2.90 15.54 0.59
C ASP A 118 3.28 14.82 1.89
N TYR A 119 3.00 13.52 1.99
CA TYR A 119 3.46 12.72 3.11
C TYR A 119 4.99 12.71 3.21
N PHE A 120 5.66 12.48 2.09
CA PHE A 120 7.12 12.41 2.06
C PHE A 120 7.76 13.79 2.26
N ARG A 121 7.15 14.85 1.74
CA ARG A 121 7.60 16.24 1.96
C ARG A 121 7.50 16.64 3.43
N ALA A 122 6.38 16.32 4.07
CA ALA A 122 6.13 16.63 5.47
C ALA A 122 7.03 15.86 6.45
N LYS A 123 7.64 14.74 6.03
CA LYS A 123 8.53 13.96 6.89
C LYS A 123 9.79 14.74 7.25
N PRO A 124 10.11 14.95 8.56
CA PRO A 124 11.31 15.62 9.01
C PRO A 124 12.60 14.89 8.58
N VAL A 125 13.68 15.65 8.37
CA VAL A 125 14.96 15.10 7.92
C VAL A 125 15.68 14.32 9.01
N ASN A 126 15.47 14.69 10.27
CA ASN A 126 16.06 14.04 11.44
C ASN A 126 15.46 12.64 11.76
N ILE A 127 14.43 12.25 11.05
CA ILE A 127 13.85 10.90 11.17
C ILE A 127 14.49 9.96 10.15
N PRO A 128 14.80 8.70 10.50
CA PRO A 128 15.41 7.74 9.60
C PRO A 128 14.67 7.64 8.25
N LYS A 129 15.39 7.35 7.18
CA LYS A 129 14.79 7.12 5.86
C LYS A 129 13.70 6.04 5.94
N ILE A 130 12.70 6.17 5.09
CA ILE A 130 11.69 5.13 4.92
C ILE A 130 12.28 4.07 3.99
N THR A 131 12.48 2.87 4.50
CA THR A 131 12.83 1.72 3.69
C THR A 131 11.58 1.21 2.98
N ILE A 132 11.63 1.15 1.67
CA ILE A 132 10.60 0.55 0.82
C ILE A 132 11.09 -0.84 0.42
N LEU A 133 10.49 -1.86 1.03
CA LEU A 133 10.81 -3.25 0.77
C LEU A 133 10.00 -3.76 -0.41
N LEU A 134 10.68 -4.24 -1.43
CA LEU A 134 10.14 -4.66 -2.70
C LEU A 134 10.27 -6.17 -2.89
N ASP A 135 9.34 -6.77 -3.63
CA ASP A 135 9.57 -8.14 -4.15
C ASP A 135 10.56 -8.09 -5.34
N ASN A 136 11.10 -9.25 -5.68
CA ASN A 136 12.14 -9.40 -6.72
C ASN A 136 11.66 -9.09 -8.14
N GLY A 137 10.39 -8.79 -8.35
CA GLY A 137 9.86 -8.30 -9.62
C GLY A 137 10.06 -6.80 -9.84
N TYR A 138 10.54 -6.07 -8.84
CA TYR A 138 10.84 -4.65 -8.91
C TYR A 138 12.33 -4.40 -9.16
N HIS A 139 12.65 -3.21 -9.68
CA HIS A 139 14.01 -2.79 -10.01
C HIS A 139 14.40 -1.54 -9.20
N PRO A 140 15.02 -1.69 -8.02
CA PRO A 140 15.36 -0.57 -7.11
C PRO A 140 16.17 0.54 -7.78
N GLU A 141 17.06 0.17 -8.71
CA GLU A 141 17.91 1.12 -9.44
C GLU A 141 17.07 1.99 -10.38
N ILE A 142 16.15 1.38 -11.15
CA ILE A 142 15.25 2.09 -12.06
C ILE A 142 14.34 3.02 -11.27
N LEU A 143 13.75 2.54 -10.17
CA LEU A 143 12.90 3.31 -9.27
C LEU A 143 13.65 4.50 -8.68
N SER A 144 14.86 4.28 -8.19
CA SER A 144 15.70 5.33 -7.60
C SER A 144 16.08 6.38 -8.64
N ALA A 145 16.43 5.98 -9.86
CA ALA A 145 16.78 6.88 -10.95
C ALA A 145 15.57 7.72 -11.39
N ALA A 146 14.43 7.09 -11.62
CA ALA A 146 13.20 7.76 -12.03
C ALA A 146 12.70 8.77 -10.96
N LEU A 147 12.66 8.35 -9.69
CA LEU A 147 12.22 9.24 -8.61
C LEU A 147 13.22 10.35 -8.33
N ARG A 148 14.51 10.14 -8.53
CA ARG A 148 15.52 11.19 -8.42
C ARG A 148 15.36 12.25 -9.51
N ALA A 149 15.02 11.82 -10.72
CA ALA A 149 14.76 12.73 -11.83
C ALA A 149 13.47 13.54 -11.62
N LEU A 150 12.39 12.88 -11.17
CA LEU A 150 11.08 13.51 -11.01
C LEU A 150 10.94 14.27 -9.68
N TYR A 151 11.47 13.72 -8.59
CA TYR A 151 11.24 14.19 -7.22
C TYR A 151 12.50 14.08 -6.35
N PRO A 152 13.58 14.83 -6.64
CA PRO A 152 14.87 14.71 -5.93
C PRO A 152 14.74 14.93 -4.41
N GLN A 153 13.80 15.77 -3.98
CA GLN A 153 13.59 16.10 -2.56
C GLN A 153 13.09 14.91 -1.72
N ILE A 154 12.32 14.00 -2.31
CA ILE A 154 11.81 12.83 -1.57
C ILE A 154 12.82 11.69 -1.55
N MET A 155 13.72 11.61 -2.53
CA MET A 155 14.75 10.58 -2.59
C MET A 155 15.74 10.62 -1.41
N THR A 156 15.94 11.78 -0.82
CA THR A 156 16.74 11.90 0.41
C THR A 156 16.10 11.20 1.61
N LYS A 157 14.79 10.96 1.55
CA LYS A 157 13.96 10.41 2.63
C LYS A 157 13.58 8.95 2.41
N LEU A 158 13.90 8.39 1.24
CA LEU A 158 13.54 7.03 0.82
C LEU A 158 14.78 6.17 0.61
N GLN A 159 14.61 4.88 0.79
CA GLN A 159 15.57 3.83 0.47
C GLN A 159 14.80 2.62 -0.08
N PHE A 160 15.25 2.06 -1.20
CA PHE A 160 14.65 0.87 -1.79
C PHE A 160 15.52 -0.35 -1.50
N GLU A 161 14.88 -1.43 -1.05
CA GLU A 161 15.52 -2.70 -0.77
C GLU A 161 14.69 -3.85 -1.33
N LEU A 162 15.37 -4.87 -1.88
CA LEU A 162 14.70 -6.11 -2.26
C LEU A 162 14.53 -7.00 -1.04
N ALA A 163 13.37 -7.65 -0.94
CA ALA A 163 13.12 -8.63 0.11
C ALA A 163 14.11 -9.80 -0.02
N PRO A 164 14.84 -10.16 1.05
CA PRO A 164 15.84 -11.21 0.99
C PRO A 164 15.16 -12.54 0.64
N LYS A 165 15.78 -13.28 -0.30
CA LYS A 165 15.41 -14.67 -0.59
C LYS A 165 16.47 -15.57 0.03
N PRO A 166 16.11 -16.48 0.94
CA PRO A 166 17.08 -17.43 1.48
C PRO A 166 17.61 -18.32 0.35
N THR A 167 18.91 -18.39 0.24
CA THR A 167 19.62 -19.23 -0.72
C THR A 167 19.41 -20.72 -0.43
N LYS A 168 19.71 -21.60 -1.39
CA LYS A 168 19.66 -23.05 -1.16
C LYS A 168 20.58 -23.47 -0.01
N ALA A 169 21.76 -22.86 0.09
CA ALA A 169 22.73 -23.13 1.14
C ALA A 169 22.21 -22.72 2.53
N GLU A 170 21.61 -21.52 2.65
CA GLU A 170 21.02 -21.05 3.91
C GLU A 170 19.82 -21.90 4.35
N LYS A 171 19.00 -22.37 3.39
CA LYS A 171 17.91 -23.31 3.67
C LYS A 171 18.45 -24.65 4.21
N ALA A 172 19.48 -25.19 3.55
CA ALA A 172 20.12 -26.44 3.97
C ALA A 172 20.76 -26.32 5.36
N ALA A 173 21.43 -25.19 5.63
CA ALA A 173 22.02 -24.91 6.94
C ALA A 173 20.97 -24.82 8.08
N GLN A 174 19.74 -24.43 7.74
CA GLN A 174 18.60 -24.40 8.67
C GLN A 174 17.83 -25.72 8.74
N GLY A 175 18.28 -26.76 8.03
CA GLY A 175 17.60 -28.06 7.96
C GLY A 175 16.22 -28.00 7.27
N LYS A 176 15.94 -26.93 6.51
CA LYS A 176 14.65 -26.70 5.84
C LYS A 176 14.73 -27.08 4.36
N THR A 177 13.97 -28.07 3.96
CA THR A 177 13.72 -28.41 2.56
C THR A 177 12.40 -27.80 2.11
N GLY A 178 12.40 -27.03 1.01
CA GLY A 178 11.17 -26.46 0.46
C GLY A 178 10.98 -24.95 0.68
N PHE A 179 9.73 -24.52 0.83
CA PHE A 179 9.35 -23.11 0.97
C PHE A 179 9.68 -22.59 2.38
N VAL A 180 10.47 -21.51 2.44
CA VAL A 180 10.76 -20.81 3.71
C VAL A 180 10.02 -19.48 3.70
N VAL A 181 9.16 -19.29 4.70
CA VAL A 181 8.40 -18.05 4.86
C VAL A 181 9.36 -16.94 5.30
N VAL A 182 9.44 -15.88 4.49
CA VAL A 182 10.11 -14.63 4.88
C VAL A 182 9.08 -13.77 5.60
N ALA A 183 9.34 -13.44 6.86
CA ALA A 183 8.38 -12.76 7.73
C ALA A 183 7.82 -11.46 7.12
N THR A 184 8.67 -10.66 6.49
CA THR A 184 8.27 -9.40 5.84
C THR A 184 7.37 -9.64 4.64
N ARG A 185 7.66 -10.67 3.83
CA ARG A 185 6.84 -11.03 2.68
C ARG A 185 5.47 -11.58 3.12
N TRP A 186 5.44 -12.36 4.19
CA TRP A 186 4.19 -12.86 4.75
C TRP A 186 3.23 -11.75 5.18
N VAL A 187 3.76 -10.60 5.62
CA VAL A 187 2.93 -9.44 6.02
C VAL A 187 2.09 -8.95 4.84
N ILE A 188 2.70 -8.73 3.68
CA ILE A 188 1.97 -8.23 2.49
C ILE A 188 1.06 -9.31 1.89
N GLU A 189 1.50 -10.57 1.87
CA GLU A 189 0.69 -11.71 1.41
C GLU A 189 -0.59 -11.85 2.24
N ARG A 190 -0.48 -11.68 3.56
CA ARG A 190 -1.64 -11.64 4.47
C ARG A 190 -2.58 -10.48 4.15
N SER A 191 -2.06 -9.31 3.80
CA SER A 191 -2.87 -8.15 3.46
C SER A 191 -3.60 -8.36 2.13
N ASN A 192 -2.96 -9.00 1.16
CA ASN A 192 -3.60 -9.42 -0.09
C ASN A 192 -4.72 -10.45 0.19
N ALA A 193 -4.46 -11.43 1.05
CA ALA A 193 -5.49 -12.40 1.45
C ALA A 193 -6.70 -11.75 2.16
N TRP A 194 -6.49 -10.63 2.86
CA TRP A 194 -7.60 -9.86 3.41
C TRP A 194 -8.45 -9.19 2.33
N MET A 195 -7.85 -8.70 1.26
CA MET A 195 -8.60 -8.17 0.11
C MET A 195 -9.41 -9.26 -0.58
N GLU A 196 -8.86 -10.45 -0.75
CA GLU A 196 -9.54 -11.58 -1.40
C GLU A 196 -10.79 -12.05 -0.63
N ARG A 197 -10.82 -11.89 0.69
CA ARG A 197 -12.02 -12.15 1.51
C ARG A 197 -13.14 -11.14 1.27
N CYS A 198 -12.85 -10.02 0.61
CA CYS A 198 -13.86 -9.05 0.20
C CYS A 198 -14.41 -9.44 -1.17
N LYS A 199 -15.62 -10.02 -1.22
CA LYS A 199 -16.25 -10.49 -2.46
C LYS A 199 -16.24 -9.45 -3.58
N SER A 200 -16.39 -8.17 -3.25
CA SER A 200 -16.38 -7.07 -4.21
C SER A 200 -14.99 -6.76 -4.80
N LEU A 201 -13.93 -7.39 -4.27
CA LEU A 201 -12.56 -7.24 -4.76
C LEU A 201 -12.04 -8.47 -5.51
N VAL A 202 -12.78 -9.57 -5.58
CA VAL A 202 -12.36 -10.79 -6.31
C VAL A 202 -12.16 -10.51 -7.80
N LYS A 203 -12.96 -9.61 -8.36
CA LYS A 203 -12.79 -9.03 -9.70
C LYS A 203 -12.91 -7.52 -9.60
N ASN A 204 -12.46 -6.82 -10.63
CA ASN A 204 -12.72 -5.39 -10.73
C ASN A 204 -14.10 -5.15 -11.37
N PHE A 205 -15.01 -4.60 -10.58
CA PHE A 205 -16.36 -4.20 -11.01
C PHE A 205 -16.45 -2.70 -11.27
N GLU A 206 -15.41 -1.96 -10.96
CA GLU A 206 -15.41 -0.51 -11.04
C GLU A 206 -15.11 -0.05 -12.48
N ARG A 207 -15.75 1.05 -12.84
CA ARG A 207 -15.64 1.61 -14.19
C ARG A 207 -14.31 2.32 -14.41
N THR A 208 -13.81 3.02 -13.40
CA THR A 208 -12.58 3.81 -13.46
C THR A 208 -11.55 3.31 -12.46
N LEU A 209 -10.27 3.63 -12.68
CA LEU A 209 -9.16 3.28 -11.80
C LEU A 209 -9.27 4.00 -10.43
N ASP A 210 -9.77 5.24 -10.42
CA ASP A 210 -10.00 5.98 -9.18
C ASP A 210 -11.06 5.30 -8.30
N ASN A 211 -12.17 4.84 -8.92
CA ASN A 211 -13.20 4.11 -8.20
C ASN A 211 -12.67 2.76 -7.70
N ALA A 212 -11.84 2.08 -8.49
CA ALA A 212 -11.20 0.84 -8.08
C ALA A 212 -10.27 1.07 -6.87
N THR A 213 -9.48 2.15 -6.87
CA THR A 213 -8.65 2.55 -5.73
C THR A 213 -9.49 2.88 -4.50
N ALA A 214 -10.56 3.66 -4.67
CA ALA A 214 -11.49 3.99 -3.59
C ALA A 214 -12.14 2.72 -3.00
N LYS A 215 -12.48 1.74 -3.84
CA LYS A 215 -13.04 0.45 -3.40
C LYS A 215 -12.08 -0.37 -2.57
N VAL A 216 -10.80 -0.40 -2.94
CA VAL A 216 -9.75 -1.05 -2.13
C VAL A 216 -9.66 -0.37 -0.77
N ASN A 217 -9.62 0.96 -0.73
CA ASN A 217 -9.60 1.72 0.51
C ASN A 217 -10.79 1.42 1.41
N LEU A 218 -12.02 1.40 0.87
CA LEU A 218 -13.23 1.07 1.61
C LEU A 218 -13.19 -0.34 2.22
N CYS A 219 -12.63 -1.31 1.48
CA CYS A 219 -12.46 -2.67 1.99
C CYS A 219 -11.54 -2.70 3.22
N PHE A 220 -10.40 -2.00 3.15
CA PHE A 220 -9.48 -1.93 4.29
C PHE A 220 -10.05 -1.14 5.47
N ILE A 221 -10.80 -0.06 5.22
CA ILE A 221 -11.54 0.66 6.27
C ILE A 221 -12.46 -0.29 7.03
N ARG A 222 -13.32 -1.02 6.30
CA ARG A 222 -14.22 -2.01 6.89
C ARG A 222 -13.48 -3.03 7.74
N LEU A 223 -12.37 -3.53 7.23
CA LEU A 223 -11.54 -4.52 7.93
C LEU A 223 -10.95 -3.96 9.23
N MET A 224 -10.48 -2.71 9.20
CA MET A 224 -9.90 -2.06 10.37
C MET A 224 -10.95 -1.72 11.42
N ILE A 225 -12.13 -1.24 11.00
CA ILE A 225 -13.25 -1.01 11.92
C ILE A 225 -13.62 -2.30 12.65
N LYS A 226 -13.73 -3.42 11.93
CA LYS A 226 -14.03 -4.72 12.55
C LYS A 226 -12.97 -5.14 13.58
N ARG A 227 -11.71 -4.86 13.32
CA ARG A 227 -10.62 -5.18 14.26
C ARG A 227 -10.61 -4.28 15.48
N LEU A 228 -10.92 -2.98 15.28
CA LEU A 228 -11.06 -2.05 16.38
C LEU A 228 -12.26 -2.38 17.29
N ALA A 229 -13.34 -2.89 16.72
CA ALA A 229 -14.53 -3.28 17.46
C ALA A 229 -14.37 -4.63 18.21
N ALA A 230 -13.41 -5.47 17.82
CA ALA A 230 -13.14 -6.77 18.43
C ALA A 230 -12.09 -6.71 19.58
N THR A 231 -11.51 -5.54 19.82
CA THR A 231 -10.58 -5.25 20.93
C THR A 231 -11.28 -4.43 22.00
#